data_c3f4754903499a6f9007d9f4324ce504
#
_entry.id   c3f4754903499a6f9007d9f4324ce504
#
_cell.length_a   1.000
_cell.length_b   1.000
_cell.length_c   1.000
_cell.angle_alpha   90.00
_cell.angle_beta   90.00
_cell.angle_gamma   90.00
#
_symmetry.space_group_name_H-M   'P 1'
#
loop_
_entity.id
_entity.type
_entity.pdbx_description
1 polymer ?
#
loop_
_entity_poly.entity_id
_entity_poly.type
_entity_poly.pdbx_seq_one_letter_code
_entity_poly.pdbx_strand_id
1 'polypeptide(L)'
;ILEDAEKLRSKNNLLLNSCRLSLQHLNKVQLLANIDEEVRQLNHDNNRFLLSDTNALLHQLVKDGDSSFVFEKIGTNIRNVMIDEFQDTSRMQWGNFKLLLLEGLSQGADSLIVGDVKQSIYRWRNGDWGILNGLNDRIEHFPIKVKTLATNRRSETNVIRFNNQIFTAAVNYLNEVYKKQLGKDCDDLQKAYADVVQESPRSVQKGYVKATFLEPDEAHDYTDQTLISLGEEVEHLLSSGVRLNDIAILVRKNKSIPRIADYFDKELHYKIVSDEAFRLDASLAICMM
;
A
#
# COMPACT_ATOMS: atom_id res chain seq x y z
N ILE A 1 -42.39 -14.59 8.03
CA ILE A 1 -42.43 -15.60 6.94
C ILE A 1 -41.83 -15.04 5.64
N LEU A 2 -42.30 -13.88 5.11
CA LEU A 2 -41.72 -13.30 3.87
C LEU A 2 -40.27 -12.82 4.07
N GLU A 3 -39.98 -12.19 5.20
CA GLU A 3 -38.64 -11.74 5.56
C GLU A 3 -37.66 -12.90 5.73
N ASP A 4 -38.11 -14.00 6.35
CA ASP A 4 -37.27 -15.19 6.53
C ASP A 4 -37.03 -15.90 5.21
N ALA A 5 -38.02 -15.97 4.34
CA ALA A 5 -37.87 -16.49 2.98
C ALA A 5 -36.88 -15.66 2.15
N GLU A 6 -36.91 -14.34 2.25
CA GLU A 6 -36.00 -13.46 1.54
C GLU A 6 -34.54 -13.57 2.07
N LYS A 7 -34.36 -13.68 3.39
CA LYS A 7 -33.04 -13.96 3.98
C LYS A 7 -32.47 -15.30 3.50
N LEU A 8 -33.33 -16.33 3.45
CA LEU A 8 -32.93 -17.65 2.95
C LEU A 8 -32.57 -17.61 1.46
N ARG A 9 -33.36 -16.91 0.66
CA ARG A 9 -33.10 -16.69 -0.78
C ARG A 9 -31.76 -15.96 -0.99
N SER A 10 -31.50 -14.89 -0.23
CA SER A 10 -30.27 -14.12 -0.31
C SER A 10 -29.05 -14.96 0.06
N LYS A 11 -29.13 -15.76 1.13
CA LYS A 11 -28.08 -16.68 1.55
C LYS A 11 -27.79 -17.75 0.49
N ASN A 12 -28.85 -18.34 -0.09
CA ASN A 12 -28.71 -19.35 -1.12
C ASN A 12 -28.14 -18.79 -2.43
N ASN A 13 -28.51 -17.56 -2.82
CA ASN A 13 -27.94 -16.87 -3.96
C ASN A 13 -26.46 -16.55 -3.74
N LEU A 14 -26.07 -16.14 -2.55
CA LEU A 14 -24.65 -15.92 -2.21
C LEU A 14 -23.84 -17.21 -2.38
N LEU A 15 -24.34 -18.31 -1.82
CA LEU A 15 -23.71 -19.63 -1.92
C LEU A 15 -23.60 -20.08 -3.37
N LEU A 16 -24.68 -19.98 -4.14
CA LEU A 16 -24.72 -20.36 -5.56
C LEU A 16 -23.71 -19.54 -6.37
N ASN A 17 -23.66 -18.23 -6.18
CA ASN A 17 -22.71 -17.37 -6.87
C ASN A 17 -21.27 -17.67 -6.48
N SER A 18 -21.00 -17.94 -5.20
CA SER A 18 -19.66 -18.35 -4.73
C SER A 18 -19.23 -19.69 -5.38
N CYS A 19 -20.13 -20.68 -5.43
CA CYS A 19 -19.85 -21.95 -6.09
C CYS A 19 -19.60 -21.78 -7.59
N ARG A 20 -20.39 -20.96 -8.28
CA ARG A 20 -20.19 -20.68 -9.71
C ARG A 20 -18.85 -20.03 -9.98
N LEU A 21 -18.48 -19.02 -9.19
CA LEU A 21 -17.18 -18.36 -9.30
C LEU A 21 -16.02 -19.33 -9.04
N SER A 22 -16.14 -20.18 -8.01
CA SER A 22 -15.12 -21.18 -7.70
C SER A 22 -14.94 -22.16 -8.85
N LEU A 23 -16.04 -22.69 -9.41
CA LEU A 23 -15.99 -23.61 -10.56
C LEU A 23 -15.41 -22.94 -11.82
N GLN A 24 -15.78 -21.68 -12.08
CA GLN A 24 -15.27 -20.92 -13.22
C GLN A 24 -13.75 -20.72 -13.17
N HIS A 25 -13.19 -20.61 -11.94
CA HIS A 25 -11.77 -20.36 -11.75
C HIS A 25 -10.96 -21.60 -11.34
N LEU A 26 -11.61 -22.74 -11.12
CA LEU A 26 -10.95 -23.96 -10.63
C LEU A 26 -9.76 -24.38 -11.49
N ASN A 27 -9.95 -24.41 -12.81
CA ASN A 27 -8.88 -24.78 -13.74
C ASN A 27 -7.71 -23.80 -13.73
N LYS A 28 -7.98 -22.51 -13.49
CA LYS A 28 -6.93 -21.48 -13.36
C LYS A 28 -6.12 -21.67 -12.07
N VAL A 29 -6.81 -21.98 -10.97
CA VAL A 29 -6.14 -22.28 -9.70
C VAL A 29 -5.30 -23.53 -9.79
N GLN A 30 -5.83 -24.59 -10.44
CA GLN A 30 -5.07 -25.82 -10.69
C GLN A 30 -3.83 -25.58 -11.56
N LEU A 31 -3.97 -24.78 -12.62
CA LEU A 31 -2.83 -24.41 -13.48
C LEU A 31 -1.77 -23.63 -12.69
N LEU A 32 -2.18 -22.68 -11.86
CA LEU A 32 -1.24 -21.94 -11.00
C LEU A 32 -0.53 -22.86 -10.01
N ALA A 33 -1.23 -23.83 -9.42
CA ALA A 33 -0.62 -24.80 -8.51
C ALA A 33 0.44 -25.67 -9.24
N ASN A 34 0.12 -26.14 -10.44
CA ASN A 34 1.07 -26.92 -11.25
C ASN A 34 2.30 -26.08 -11.64
N ILE A 35 2.10 -24.81 -12.02
CA ILE A 35 3.21 -23.90 -12.32
C ILE A 35 4.08 -23.67 -11.08
N ASP A 36 3.49 -23.47 -9.91
CA ASP A 36 4.25 -23.27 -8.66
C ASP A 36 5.10 -24.50 -8.34
N GLU A 37 4.55 -25.70 -8.50
CA GLU A 37 5.25 -26.97 -8.29
C GLU A 37 6.44 -27.13 -9.25
N GLU A 38 6.23 -26.88 -10.55
CA GLU A 38 7.30 -26.93 -11.58
C GLU A 38 8.40 -25.89 -11.30
N VAL A 39 8.03 -24.67 -10.90
CA VAL A 39 8.99 -23.63 -10.55
C VAL A 39 9.82 -24.03 -9.33
N ARG A 40 9.21 -24.64 -8.32
CA ARG A 40 9.93 -25.17 -7.14
C ARG A 40 10.90 -26.28 -7.52
N GLN A 41 10.46 -27.22 -8.38
CA GLN A 41 11.30 -28.31 -8.88
C GLN A 41 12.51 -27.74 -9.66
N LEU A 42 12.27 -26.85 -10.62
CA LEU A 42 13.31 -26.20 -11.40
C LEU A 42 14.34 -25.43 -10.53
N ASN A 43 13.86 -24.74 -9.50
CA ASN A 43 14.73 -24.05 -8.57
C ASN A 43 15.59 -25.02 -7.74
N HIS A 44 14.97 -26.11 -7.27
CA HIS A 44 15.66 -27.18 -6.54
C HIS A 44 16.75 -27.82 -7.41
N ASP A 45 16.44 -28.21 -8.66
CA ASP A 45 17.36 -28.87 -9.57
C ASP A 45 18.54 -27.98 -9.97
N ASN A 46 18.33 -26.68 -10.00
CA ASN A 46 19.37 -25.70 -10.30
C ASN A 46 20.04 -25.10 -9.06
N ASN A 47 19.78 -25.62 -7.85
CA ASN A 47 20.25 -25.07 -6.57
C ASN A 47 19.96 -23.56 -6.43
N ARG A 48 18.79 -23.12 -6.89
CA ARG A 48 18.35 -21.74 -6.80
C ARG A 48 17.36 -21.58 -5.65
N PHE A 49 17.49 -20.49 -4.92
CA PHE A 49 16.55 -20.10 -3.86
C PHE A 49 15.98 -18.73 -4.18
N LEU A 50 14.64 -18.63 -4.20
CA LEU A 50 13.99 -17.36 -4.40
C LEU A 50 13.87 -16.60 -3.08
N LEU A 51 14.25 -15.35 -3.09
CA LEU A 51 14.14 -14.47 -1.91
C LEU A 51 12.70 -14.35 -1.41
N SER A 52 11.71 -14.47 -2.30
CA SER A 52 10.29 -14.52 -1.97
C SER A 52 9.93 -15.68 -1.04
N ASP A 53 10.65 -16.81 -1.16
CA ASP A 53 10.34 -18.05 -0.42
C ASP A 53 10.93 -18.05 0.99
N THR A 54 11.84 -17.10 1.29
CA THR A 54 12.48 -16.98 2.61
C THR A 54 11.46 -16.87 3.73
N ASN A 55 10.42 -16.07 3.56
CA ASN A 55 9.39 -15.91 4.59
C ASN A 55 8.57 -17.18 4.80
N ALA A 56 8.27 -17.92 3.73
CA ALA A 56 7.53 -19.19 3.80
C ALA A 56 8.38 -20.27 4.48
N LEU A 57 9.65 -20.39 4.11
CA LEU A 57 10.59 -21.33 4.72
C LEU A 57 10.77 -21.04 6.21
N LEU A 58 11.01 -19.78 6.58
CA LEU A 58 11.14 -19.38 7.97
C LEU A 58 9.86 -19.68 8.77
N HIS A 59 8.71 -19.41 8.17
CA HIS A 59 7.41 -19.69 8.78
C HIS A 59 7.22 -21.20 9.04
N GLN A 60 7.62 -22.05 8.11
CA GLN A 60 7.57 -23.49 8.24
C GLN A 60 8.51 -23.98 9.36
N LEU A 61 9.76 -23.55 9.36
CA LEU A 61 10.73 -23.88 10.41
C LEU A 61 10.25 -23.48 11.81
N VAL A 62 9.64 -22.30 11.91
CA VAL A 62 9.07 -21.80 13.18
C VAL A 62 7.86 -22.63 13.62
N LYS A 63 7.03 -23.11 12.68
CA LYS A 63 5.78 -23.83 12.96
C LYS A 63 6.03 -25.30 13.34
N ASP A 64 7.03 -25.93 12.77
CA ASP A 64 7.33 -27.36 12.94
C ASP A 64 8.06 -27.66 14.27
N GLY A 65 8.23 -26.66 15.15
CA GLY A 65 8.79 -26.85 16.50
C GLY A 65 10.33 -26.80 16.56
N ASP A 66 11.02 -26.72 15.43
CA ASP A 66 12.47 -26.43 15.32
C ASP A 66 12.78 -24.93 15.60
N SER A 67 11.77 -24.22 16.12
CA SER A 67 11.92 -22.83 16.53
C SER A 67 13.06 -22.67 17.54
N SER A 68 13.33 -23.66 18.40
CA SER A 68 14.42 -23.60 19.36
C SER A 68 15.76 -23.33 18.67
N PHE A 69 16.07 -23.97 17.55
CA PHE A 69 17.34 -23.80 16.83
C PHE A 69 17.49 -22.40 16.21
N VAL A 70 16.45 -21.88 15.58
CA VAL A 70 16.46 -20.52 15.00
C VAL A 70 16.60 -19.49 16.12
N PHE A 71 15.84 -19.66 17.20
CA PHE A 71 15.86 -18.75 18.36
C PHE A 71 17.12 -18.91 19.20
N GLU A 72 17.66 -20.12 19.33
CA GLU A 72 18.93 -20.36 20.01
C GLU A 72 20.08 -19.67 19.31
N LYS A 73 20.09 -19.64 17.97
CA LYS A 73 21.12 -18.95 17.18
C LYS A 73 20.90 -17.44 17.05
N ILE A 74 19.68 -16.96 16.91
CA ILE A 74 19.36 -15.56 16.65
C ILE A 74 18.83 -14.86 17.90
N GLY A 75 17.96 -15.52 18.67
CA GLY A 75 17.27 -14.94 19.82
C GLY A 75 18.16 -14.59 21.00
N THR A 76 19.28 -15.31 21.18
CA THR A 76 20.26 -14.98 22.24
C THR A 76 21.00 -13.66 22.00
N ASN A 77 21.00 -13.18 20.75
CA ASN A 77 21.71 -11.96 20.33
C ASN A 77 20.80 -10.77 20.06
N ILE A 78 19.50 -10.99 19.83
CA ILE A 78 18.52 -9.93 19.52
C ILE A 78 17.63 -9.71 20.73
N ARG A 79 17.88 -8.62 21.47
CA ARG A 79 17.08 -8.22 22.62
C ARG A 79 15.99 -7.23 22.26
N ASN A 80 16.31 -6.24 21.45
CA ASN A 80 15.40 -5.16 21.08
C ASN A 80 15.00 -5.31 19.61
N VAL A 81 13.70 -5.31 19.34
CA VAL A 81 13.14 -5.38 17.98
C VAL A 81 12.55 -4.02 17.62
N MET A 82 13.01 -3.46 16.52
CA MET A 82 12.50 -2.20 15.97
C MET A 82 12.00 -2.47 14.56
N ILE A 83 10.71 -2.22 14.31
CA ILE A 83 10.08 -2.42 13.00
C ILE A 83 9.47 -1.10 12.56
N ASP A 84 9.86 -0.64 11.38
CA ASP A 84 9.30 0.52 10.70
C ASP A 84 8.39 0.07 9.55
N GLU A 85 7.52 0.97 9.07
CA GLU A 85 6.54 0.72 8.00
C GLU A 85 5.66 -0.53 8.27
N PHE A 86 5.30 -0.73 9.53
CA PHE A 86 4.65 -1.97 9.98
C PHE A 86 3.29 -2.23 9.33
N GLN A 87 2.59 -1.20 8.82
CA GLN A 87 1.31 -1.33 8.10
C GLN A 87 1.43 -2.17 6.83
N ASP A 88 2.63 -2.34 6.28
CA ASP A 88 2.89 -3.13 5.07
C ASP A 88 3.28 -4.59 5.37
N THR A 89 3.34 -4.94 6.65
CA THR A 89 3.68 -6.29 7.11
C THR A 89 2.56 -7.28 6.80
N SER A 90 2.92 -8.42 6.19
CA SER A 90 1.99 -9.53 5.97
C SER A 90 1.79 -10.36 7.23
N ARG A 91 0.70 -11.14 7.27
CA ARG A 91 0.45 -12.08 8.41
C ARG A 91 1.56 -13.09 8.59
N MET A 92 2.16 -13.56 7.50
CA MET A 92 3.27 -14.50 7.53
C MET A 92 4.52 -13.86 8.15
N GLN A 93 4.87 -12.66 7.69
CA GLN A 93 5.98 -11.90 8.25
C GLN A 93 5.77 -11.61 9.74
N TRP A 94 4.57 -11.16 10.11
CA TRP A 94 4.21 -10.95 11.51
C TRP A 94 4.38 -12.23 12.34
N GLY A 95 3.90 -13.38 11.86
CA GLY A 95 4.09 -14.67 12.52
C GLY A 95 5.56 -14.98 12.81
N ASN A 96 6.44 -14.67 11.85
CA ASN A 96 7.88 -14.88 11.99
C ASN A 96 8.52 -13.91 12.99
N PHE A 97 8.18 -12.61 12.93
CA PHE A 97 8.77 -11.60 13.81
C PHE A 97 8.18 -11.60 15.22
N LYS A 98 6.91 -11.97 15.36
CA LYS A 98 6.21 -11.97 16.65
C LYS A 98 6.97 -12.76 17.72
N LEU A 99 7.52 -13.91 17.36
CA LEU A 99 8.23 -14.74 18.31
C LEU A 99 9.54 -14.08 18.81
N LEU A 100 10.30 -13.48 17.91
CA LEU A 100 11.50 -12.71 18.30
C LEU A 100 11.14 -11.53 19.21
N LEU A 101 10.05 -10.84 18.89
CA LEU A 101 9.54 -9.74 19.69
C LEU A 101 9.17 -10.21 21.09
N LEU A 102 8.40 -11.29 21.20
CA LEU A 102 7.95 -11.84 22.49
C LEU A 102 9.13 -12.35 23.33
N GLU A 103 10.12 -12.98 22.70
CA GLU A 103 11.34 -13.42 23.39
C GLU A 103 12.10 -12.24 23.99
N GLY A 104 12.34 -11.18 23.22
CA GLY A 104 12.98 -9.96 23.73
C GLY A 104 12.19 -9.33 24.88
N LEU A 105 10.87 -9.24 24.76
CA LEU A 105 9.99 -8.69 25.79
C LEU A 105 10.01 -9.57 27.08
N SER A 106 10.07 -10.90 26.96
CA SER A 106 10.14 -11.81 28.10
C SER A 106 11.43 -11.66 28.90
N GLN A 107 12.51 -11.22 28.24
CA GLN A 107 13.79 -10.89 28.85
C GLN A 107 13.86 -9.47 29.41
N GLY A 108 12.74 -8.75 29.40
CA GLY A 108 12.66 -7.38 29.92
C GLY A 108 13.25 -6.31 28.98
N ALA A 109 13.41 -6.62 27.69
CA ALA A 109 13.88 -5.66 26.70
C ALA A 109 12.73 -4.83 26.14
N ASP A 110 13.01 -3.59 25.75
CA ASP A 110 12.08 -2.72 25.06
C ASP A 110 12.11 -2.96 23.54
N SER A 111 10.95 -2.83 22.90
CA SER A 111 10.82 -2.93 21.45
C SER A 111 9.97 -1.78 20.91
N LEU A 112 10.14 -1.45 19.64
CA LEU A 112 9.45 -0.34 19.00
C LEU A 112 8.85 -0.79 17.66
N ILE A 113 7.57 -0.52 17.50
CA ILE A 113 6.85 -0.69 16.24
C ILE A 113 6.37 0.67 15.77
N VAL A 114 6.72 1.03 14.56
CA VAL A 114 6.32 2.30 13.93
C VAL A 114 5.55 1.98 12.65
N GLY A 115 4.46 2.71 12.41
CA GLY A 115 3.65 2.54 11.22
C GLY A 115 2.46 3.48 11.19
N ASP A 116 1.86 3.61 10.03
CA ASP A 116 0.67 4.40 9.80
C ASP A 116 -0.32 3.63 8.91
N VAL A 117 -1.44 3.21 9.49
CA VAL A 117 -2.48 2.43 8.77
C VAL A 117 -2.98 3.13 7.50
N LYS A 118 -2.96 4.48 7.48
CA LYS A 118 -3.36 5.31 6.33
C LYS A 118 -2.41 5.21 5.14
N GLN A 119 -1.15 4.79 5.39
CA GLN A 119 -0.10 4.62 4.38
C GLN A 119 -0.01 3.19 3.83
N SER A 120 -0.87 2.28 4.25
CA SER A 120 -0.87 0.90 3.75
C SER A 120 -1.31 0.83 2.28
N ILE A 121 -0.36 0.58 1.38
CA ILE A 121 -0.57 0.50 -0.07
C ILE A 121 -0.17 -0.87 -0.65
N TYR A 122 0.36 -1.79 0.17
CA TYR A 122 0.87 -3.09 -0.27
C TYR A 122 -0.06 -4.27 0.00
N ARG A 123 -1.39 -4.05 0.00
CA ARG A 123 -2.36 -5.14 0.13
C ARG A 123 -2.20 -6.23 -0.94
N TRP A 124 -1.80 -5.87 -2.13
CA TRP A 124 -1.52 -6.79 -3.22
C TRP A 124 -0.28 -7.68 -2.98
N ARG A 125 0.58 -7.33 -2.02
CA ARG A 125 1.69 -8.13 -1.49
C ARG A 125 1.36 -8.78 -0.15
N ASN A 126 0.07 -8.93 0.18
CA ASN A 126 -0.43 -9.46 1.45
C ASN A 126 -0.14 -8.60 2.68
N GLY A 127 0.20 -7.32 2.52
CA GLY A 127 0.24 -6.36 3.63
C GLY A 127 -1.13 -6.28 4.30
N ASP A 128 -1.15 -6.34 5.64
CA ASP A 128 -2.38 -6.31 6.43
C ASP A 128 -2.28 -5.26 7.54
N TRP A 129 -2.73 -4.04 7.24
CA TRP A 129 -2.77 -2.94 8.20
C TRP A 129 -3.60 -3.26 9.46
N GLY A 130 -4.53 -4.23 9.37
CA GLY A 130 -5.29 -4.71 10.52
C GLY A 130 -4.44 -5.36 11.61
N ILE A 131 -3.20 -5.75 11.28
CA ILE A 131 -2.24 -6.25 12.29
C ILE A 131 -1.81 -5.10 13.19
N LEU A 132 -1.45 -3.95 12.63
CA LEU A 132 -1.06 -2.75 13.39
C LEU A 132 -2.23 -2.22 14.22
N ASN A 133 -3.42 -2.14 13.64
CA ASN A 133 -4.62 -1.66 14.31
C ASN A 133 -5.06 -2.53 15.49
N GLY A 134 -4.85 -3.85 15.40
CA GLY A 134 -5.19 -4.83 16.44
C GLY A 134 -3.99 -5.35 17.22
N LEU A 135 -2.90 -4.60 17.33
CA LEU A 135 -1.66 -5.06 17.95
C LEU A 135 -1.83 -5.36 19.44
N ASN A 136 -2.63 -4.56 20.16
CA ASN A 136 -2.93 -4.78 21.59
C ASN A 136 -3.55 -6.16 21.86
N ASP A 137 -4.44 -6.61 20.97
CA ASP A 137 -5.11 -7.91 21.11
C ASP A 137 -4.20 -9.09 20.71
N ARG A 138 -3.10 -8.80 20.04
CA ARG A 138 -2.17 -9.81 19.51
C ARG A 138 -0.96 -10.07 20.42
N ILE A 139 -0.68 -9.15 21.35
CA ILE A 139 0.40 -9.21 22.33
C ILE A 139 -0.21 -9.11 23.75
N GLU A 140 -0.91 -10.17 24.16
CA GLU A 140 -1.78 -10.17 25.34
C GLU A 140 -1.04 -10.03 26.69
N HIS A 141 0.23 -10.42 26.77
CA HIS A 141 0.94 -10.54 28.03
C HIS A 141 1.90 -9.38 28.34
N PHE A 142 2.05 -8.44 27.41
CA PHE A 142 2.98 -7.32 27.56
C PHE A 142 2.25 -5.98 27.36
N PRO A 143 2.48 -5.01 28.26
CA PRO A 143 1.85 -3.70 28.15
C PRO A 143 2.37 -2.95 26.90
N ILE A 144 1.47 -2.52 26.04
CA ILE A 144 1.79 -1.71 24.88
C ILE A 144 1.48 -0.26 25.17
N LYS A 145 2.48 0.61 25.01
CA LYS A 145 2.31 2.05 25.10
C LYS A 145 2.17 2.63 23.69
N VAL A 146 0.95 2.95 23.29
CA VAL A 146 0.67 3.60 22.01
C VAL A 146 0.94 5.10 22.14
N LYS A 147 1.67 5.65 21.16
CA LYS A 147 1.95 7.08 21.04
C LYS A 147 1.74 7.55 19.61
N THR A 148 0.86 8.51 19.41
CA THR A 148 0.62 9.12 18.11
C THR A 148 1.57 10.30 17.91
N LEU A 149 2.17 10.40 16.71
CA LEU A 149 3.02 11.52 16.30
C LEU A 149 2.17 12.49 15.47
N ALA A 150 1.53 13.44 16.11
CA ALA A 150 0.62 14.38 15.46
C ALA A 150 1.34 15.51 14.70
N THR A 151 2.59 15.82 15.04
CA THR A 151 3.31 16.95 14.45
C THR A 151 4.01 16.57 13.15
N ASN A 152 3.59 17.19 12.05
CA ASN A 152 4.26 17.06 10.75
C ASN A 152 5.40 18.07 10.60
N ARG A 153 6.63 17.58 10.58
CA ARG A 153 7.86 18.39 10.43
C ARG A 153 8.38 18.40 8.98
N ARG A 154 7.81 17.59 8.11
CA ARG A 154 8.23 17.44 6.71
C ARG A 154 7.66 18.56 5.82
N SER A 155 6.35 18.79 5.92
CA SER A 155 5.61 19.63 4.99
C SER A 155 5.45 21.08 5.50
N GLU A 156 5.21 21.99 4.58
CA GLU A 156 4.85 23.37 4.90
C GLU A 156 3.39 23.47 5.36
N THR A 157 3.07 24.53 6.09
CA THR A 157 1.78 24.69 6.79
C THR A 157 0.56 24.61 5.87
N ASN A 158 0.64 25.20 4.65
CA ASN A 158 -0.49 25.19 3.72
C ASN A 158 -0.75 23.78 3.16
N VAL A 159 0.30 22.98 2.96
CA VAL A 159 0.18 21.57 2.52
C VAL A 159 -0.47 20.73 3.62
N ILE A 160 -0.04 20.90 4.87
CA ILE A 160 -0.63 20.21 6.03
C ILE A 160 -2.12 20.55 6.16
N ARG A 161 -2.47 21.84 6.08
CA ARG A 161 -3.85 22.32 6.17
C ARG A 161 -4.72 21.74 5.06
N PHE A 162 -4.23 21.76 3.82
CA PHE A 162 -4.93 21.17 2.69
C PHE A 162 -5.16 19.68 2.90
N ASN A 163 -4.13 18.92 3.28
CA ASN A 163 -4.26 17.48 3.53
C ASN A 163 -5.25 17.20 4.66
N ASN A 164 -5.19 17.91 5.76
CA ASN A 164 -6.16 17.77 6.86
C ASN A 164 -7.60 17.96 6.38
N GLN A 165 -7.86 18.98 5.58
CA GLN A 165 -9.19 19.26 5.06
C GLN A 165 -9.67 18.21 4.07
N ILE A 166 -8.82 17.85 3.08
CA ILE A 166 -9.24 16.92 2.03
C ILE A 166 -9.43 15.50 2.56
N PHE A 167 -8.53 15.01 3.42
CA PHE A 167 -8.66 13.67 3.98
C PHE A 167 -9.84 13.56 4.94
N THR A 168 -10.10 14.56 5.76
CA THR A 168 -11.29 14.59 6.63
C THR A 168 -12.58 14.58 5.79
N ALA A 169 -12.67 15.41 4.76
CA ALA A 169 -13.83 15.46 3.88
C ALA A 169 -14.01 14.16 3.09
N ALA A 170 -12.91 13.60 2.55
CA ALA A 170 -12.93 12.35 1.79
C ALA A 170 -13.37 11.15 2.65
N VAL A 171 -12.90 11.05 3.88
CA VAL A 171 -13.31 9.97 4.80
C VAL A 171 -14.80 10.04 5.09
N ASN A 172 -15.32 11.20 5.39
CA ASN A 172 -16.75 11.39 5.63
C ASN A 172 -17.60 11.01 4.41
N TYR A 173 -17.21 11.49 3.23
CA TYR A 173 -17.92 11.16 1.98
C TYR A 173 -17.85 9.66 1.66
N LEU A 174 -16.67 9.05 1.73
CA LEU A 174 -16.50 7.63 1.42
C LEU A 174 -17.23 6.73 2.43
N ASN A 175 -17.26 7.12 3.70
CA ASN A 175 -18.00 6.37 4.71
C ASN A 175 -19.50 6.33 4.41
N GLU A 176 -20.09 7.45 3.98
CA GLU A 176 -21.48 7.49 3.53
C GLU A 176 -21.72 6.64 2.28
N VAL A 177 -20.80 6.65 1.33
CA VAL A 177 -20.87 5.80 0.12
C VAL A 177 -20.83 4.32 0.50
N TYR A 178 -19.92 3.92 1.39
CA TYR A 178 -19.80 2.53 1.85
C TYR A 178 -21.05 2.08 2.63
N LYS A 179 -21.60 2.91 3.52
CA LYS A 179 -22.86 2.60 4.22
C LYS A 179 -23.98 2.30 3.24
N LYS A 180 -24.13 3.13 2.19
CA LYS A 180 -25.14 2.94 1.15
C LYS A 180 -24.92 1.66 0.33
N GLN A 181 -23.66 1.35 -0.05
CA GLN A 181 -23.33 0.18 -0.88
C GLN A 181 -23.42 -1.13 -0.12
N LEU A 182 -22.96 -1.17 1.12
CA LEU A 182 -22.90 -2.39 1.93
C LEU A 182 -24.21 -2.66 2.69
N GLY A 183 -25.10 -1.67 2.80
CA GLY A 183 -26.34 -1.80 3.56
C GLY A 183 -26.15 -2.02 5.05
N LYS A 184 -24.96 -1.73 5.57
CA LYS A 184 -24.61 -1.86 6.99
C LYS A 184 -23.64 -0.77 7.42
N ASP A 185 -23.64 -0.45 8.71
CA ASP A 185 -22.64 0.44 9.28
C ASP A 185 -21.25 -0.21 9.21
N CYS A 186 -20.30 0.55 8.67
CA CYS A 186 -18.89 0.19 8.60
C CYS A 186 -18.07 1.40 9.06
N ASP A 187 -17.41 1.26 10.21
CA ASP A 187 -16.63 2.34 10.82
C ASP A 187 -15.13 2.18 10.59
N ASP A 188 -14.73 1.19 9.82
CA ASP A 188 -13.30 0.85 9.65
C ASP A 188 -12.50 2.01 9.06
N LEU A 189 -13.09 2.73 8.10
CA LEU A 189 -12.44 3.89 7.49
C LEU A 189 -12.32 5.05 8.49
N GLN A 190 -13.36 5.32 9.28
CA GLN A 190 -13.31 6.35 10.31
C GLN A 190 -12.28 6.03 11.40
N LYS A 191 -12.20 4.77 11.83
CA LYS A 191 -11.20 4.31 12.81
C LYS A 191 -9.79 4.44 12.28
N ALA A 192 -9.56 4.05 11.01
CA ALA A 192 -8.24 4.14 10.38
C ALA A 192 -7.76 5.59 10.21
N TYR A 193 -8.68 6.54 10.10
CA TYR A 193 -8.39 7.97 9.90
C TYR A 193 -8.73 8.84 11.13
N ALA A 194 -8.94 8.25 12.30
CA ALA A 194 -9.28 9.00 13.51
C ALA A 194 -8.22 10.04 13.91
N ASP A 195 -6.96 9.77 13.59
CA ASP A 195 -5.80 10.61 13.85
C ASP A 195 -5.23 11.30 12.60
N VAL A 196 -6.06 11.54 11.59
CA VAL A 196 -5.62 12.10 10.30
C VAL A 196 -5.15 13.54 10.38
N VAL A 197 -5.65 14.29 11.35
CA VAL A 197 -5.32 15.71 11.52
C VAL A 197 -3.91 15.85 12.09
N GLN A 198 -3.06 16.55 11.34
CA GLN A 198 -1.68 16.80 11.71
C GLN A 198 -1.48 18.27 12.12
N GLU A 199 -0.57 18.49 13.05
CA GLU A 199 -0.16 19.80 13.53
C GLU A 199 1.10 20.28 12.80
N SER A 200 1.17 21.58 12.53
CA SER A 200 2.39 22.22 12.03
C SER A 200 3.18 22.85 13.19
N PRO A 201 4.48 22.56 13.30
CA PRO A 201 5.32 23.23 14.28
C PRO A 201 5.66 24.67 13.87
N ARG A 202 5.28 25.08 12.66
CA ARG A 202 5.61 26.37 12.05
C ARG A 202 4.42 27.33 12.17
N SER A 203 4.69 28.56 12.64
CA SER A 203 3.70 29.62 12.75
C SER A 203 3.45 30.33 11.41
N VAL A 204 4.43 30.33 10.51
CA VAL A 204 4.36 31.04 9.23
C VAL A 204 3.62 30.18 8.22
N GLN A 205 2.64 30.77 7.55
CA GLN A 205 1.91 30.11 6.45
C GLN A 205 2.79 30.12 5.19
N LYS A 206 3.35 28.95 4.87
CA LYS A 206 4.14 28.69 3.67
C LYS A 206 3.64 27.42 2.99
N GLY A 207 4.11 27.22 1.76
CA GLY A 207 3.74 26.09 0.92
C GLY A 207 2.67 26.47 -0.10
N TYR A 208 2.72 25.78 -1.22
CA TYR A 208 1.83 25.99 -2.35
C TYR A 208 1.01 24.71 -2.60
N VAL A 209 -0.27 24.90 -2.81
CA VAL A 209 -1.19 23.82 -3.23
C VAL A 209 -2.12 24.41 -4.29
N LYS A 210 -2.22 23.69 -5.42
CA LYS A 210 -3.13 24.02 -6.53
C LYS A 210 -3.94 22.78 -6.91
N ALA A 211 -5.21 22.94 -7.12
CA ALA A 211 -6.08 21.93 -7.70
C ALA A 211 -6.67 22.47 -8.99
N THR A 212 -6.46 21.77 -10.10
CA THR A 212 -6.94 22.17 -11.43
C THR A 212 -7.99 21.18 -11.89
N PHE A 213 -9.16 21.68 -12.28
CA PHE A 213 -10.21 20.92 -12.93
C PHE A 213 -10.13 21.20 -14.43
N LEU A 214 -9.97 20.14 -15.20
CA LEU A 214 -9.83 20.21 -16.65
C LEU A 214 -11.13 19.79 -17.32
N GLU A 215 -11.57 20.56 -18.30
CA GLU A 215 -12.72 20.25 -19.15
C GLU A 215 -12.21 20.01 -20.57
N PRO A 216 -12.48 18.84 -21.19
CA PRO A 216 -12.12 18.60 -22.59
C PRO A 216 -12.77 19.62 -23.51
N ASP A 217 -12.05 20.04 -24.53
CA ASP A 217 -12.55 20.90 -25.60
C ASP A 217 -12.57 20.15 -26.95
N GLU A 218 -13.00 20.83 -28.01
CA GLU A 218 -13.08 20.24 -29.36
C GLU A 218 -11.69 19.88 -29.97
N ALA A 219 -10.63 20.52 -29.49
CA ALA A 219 -9.27 20.36 -30.03
C ALA A 219 -8.43 19.34 -29.24
N HIS A 220 -8.69 19.20 -27.96
CA HIS A 220 -7.87 18.39 -27.03
C HIS A 220 -8.73 17.49 -26.17
N ASP A 221 -8.35 16.21 -26.12
CA ASP A 221 -8.94 15.29 -25.18
C ASP A 221 -8.46 15.58 -23.74
N TYR A 222 -9.08 14.92 -22.75
CA TYR A 222 -8.71 15.06 -21.33
C TYR A 222 -7.21 14.78 -21.09
N THR A 223 -6.62 13.85 -21.83
CA THR A 223 -5.21 13.46 -21.66
C THR A 223 -4.29 14.55 -22.18
N ASP A 224 -4.61 15.13 -23.33
CA ASP A 224 -3.80 16.20 -23.94
C ASP A 224 -3.84 17.45 -23.06
N GLN A 225 -5.02 17.84 -22.59
CA GLN A 225 -5.15 18.95 -21.63
C GLN A 225 -4.39 18.69 -20.32
N THR A 226 -4.39 17.44 -19.84
CA THR A 226 -3.60 17.08 -18.65
C THR A 226 -2.10 17.26 -18.90
N LEU A 227 -1.59 16.87 -20.07
CA LEU A 227 -0.17 17.02 -20.41
C LEU A 227 0.21 18.50 -20.54
N ILE A 228 -0.62 19.29 -21.22
CA ILE A 228 -0.41 20.74 -21.36
C ILE A 228 -0.39 21.40 -19.97
N SER A 229 -1.43 21.17 -19.15
CA SER A 229 -1.52 21.77 -17.82
C SER A 229 -0.37 21.34 -16.90
N LEU A 230 0.10 20.09 -17.04
CA LEU A 230 1.25 19.58 -16.29
C LEU A 230 2.55 20.28 -16.73
N GLY A 231 2.73 20.49 -18.05
CA GLY A 231 3.86 21.22 -18.59
C GLY A 231 3.89 22.67 -18.11
N GLU A 232 2.76 23.38 -18.20
CA GLU A 232 2.61 24.75 -17.69
C GLU A 232 2.94 24.87 -16.21
N GLU A 233 2.52 23.90 -15.40
CA GLU A 233 2.82 23.90 -13.97
C GLU A 233 4.31 23.68 -13.69
N VAL A 234 4.97 22.79 -14.41
CA VAL A 234 6.42 22.58 -14.30
C VAL A 234 7.17 23.86 -14.67
N GLU A 235 6.81 24.50 -15.78
CA GLU A 235 7.42 25.79 -16.19
C GLU A 235 7.19 26.89 -15.14
N HIS A 236 5.99 26.95 -14.57
CA HIS A 236 5.69 27.88 -13.47
C HIS A 236 6.58 27.64 -12.25
N LEU A 237 6.77 26.38 -11.85
CA LEU A 237 7.64 26.03 -10.73
C LEU A 237 9.10 26.39 -11.01
N LEU A 238 9.59 26.12 -12.22
CA LEU A 238 10.95 26.48 -12.65
C LEU A 238 11.17 28.00 -12.61
N SER A 239 10.20 28.76 -13.12
CA SER A 239 10.25 30.24 -13.11
C SER A 239 10.26 30.80 -11.67
N SER A 240 9.68 30.03 -10.72
CA SER A 240 9.68 30.34 -9.30
C SER A 240 10.97 29.90 -8.57
N GLY A 241 11.96 29.31 -9.29
CA GLY A 241 13.25 28.91 -8.77
C GLY A 241 13.31 27.48 -8.22
N VAL A 242 12.28 26.65 -8.45
CA VAL A 242 12.31 25.23 -8.14
C VAL A 242 13.19 24.51 -9.16
N ARG A 243 14.02 23.57 -8.74
CA ARG A 243 14.89 22.82 -9.66
C ARG A 243 14.16 21.58 -10.18
N LEU A 244 14.45 21.15 -11.40
CA LEU A 244 13.88 19.93 -12.00
C LEU A 244 14.01 18.70 -11.08
N ASN A 245 15.16 18.54 -10.42
CA ASN A 245 15.42 17.42 -9.51
C ASN A 245 14.57 17.44 -8.23
N ASP A 246 13.91 18.54 -7.94
CA ASP A 246 13.04 18.70 -6.77
C ASP A 246 11.55 18.51 -7.12
N ILE A 247 11.25 18.19 -8.41
CA ILE A 247 9.89 17.97 -8.90
C ILE A 247 9.66 16.47 -9.12
N ALA A 248 8.58 15.94 -8.53
CA ALA A 248 8.13 14.57 -8.76
C ALA A 248 6.70 14.56 -9.29
N ILE A 249 6.46 13.80 -10.36
CA ILE A 249 5.14 13.61 -10.96
C ILE A 249 4.60 12.24 -10.51
N LEU A 250 3.49 12.24 -9.77
CA LEU A 250 2.83 11.02 -9.33
C LEU A 250 1.64 10.70 -10.23
N VAL A 251 1.53 9.46 -10.67
CA VAL A 251 0.45 8.99 -11.54
C VAL A 251 -0.33 7.86 -10.91
N ARG A 252 -1.61 7.74 -11.26
CA ARG A 252 -2.47 6.66 -10.77
C ARG A 252 -2.15 5.31 -11.41
N LYS A 253 -1.67 5.30 -12.65
CA LYS A 253 -1.38 4.10 -13.44
C LYS A 253 -0.06 4.27 -14.18
N ASN A 254 0.81 3.27 -14.09
CA ASN A 254 2.12 3.27 -14.77
C ASN A 254 2.02 3.46 -16.28
N LYS A 255 0.95 2.97 -16.91
CA LYS A 255 0.72 3.15 -18.35
C LYS A 255 0.68 4.61 -18.84
N SER A 256 0.50 5.58 -17.94
CA SER A 256 0.55 7.00 -18.27
C SER A 256 1.97 7.55 -18.34
N ILE A 257 2.95 6.88 -17.72
CA ILE A 257 4.34 7.36 -17.62
C ILE A 257 5.00 7.53 -18.99
N PRO A 258 4.94 6.55 -19.92
CA PRO A 258 5.59 6.71 -21.23
C PRO A 258 5.07 7.91 -22.00
N ARG A 259 3.74 8.18 -21.95
CA ARG A 259 3.13 9.32 -22.63
C ARG A 259 3.57 10.66 -22.05
N ILE A 260 3.67 10.74 -20.72
CA ILE A 260 4.19 11.92 -20.03
C ILE A 260 5.67 12.13 -20.40
N ALA A 261 6.47 11.07 -20.38
CA ALA A 261 7.89 11.14 -20.72
C ALA A 261 8.11 11.60 -22.18
N ASP A 262 7.33 11.06 -23.12
CA ASP A 262 7.38 11.44 -24.54
C ASP A 262 6.99 12.92 -24.76
N TYR A 263 5.95 13.39 -24.10
CA TYR A 263 5.52 14.80 -24.16
C TYR A 263 6.62 15.73 -23.59
N PHE A 264 7.18 15.42 -22.44
CA PHE A 264 8.23 16.24 -21.83
C PHE A 264 9.52 16.27 -22.65
N ASP A 265 9.90 15.14 -23.26
CA ASP A 265 11.09 15.08 -24.13
C ASP A 265 10.91 15.85 -25.43
N LYS A 266 9.75 15.70 -26.10
CA LYS A 266 9.50 16.29 -27.43
C LYS A 266 9.12 17.78 -27.38
N GLU A 267 8.22 18.15 -26.46
CA GLU A 267 7.65 19.49 -26.43
C GLU A 267 8.42 20.44 -25.49
N LEU A 268 8.89 19.92 -24.37
CA LEU A 268 9.54 20.74 -23.33
C LEU A 268 11.06 20.54 -23.26
N HIS A 269 11.58 19.52 -23.92
CA HIS A 269 13.00 19.12 -23.89
C HIS A 269 13.54 18.80 -22.49
N TYR A 270 12.68 18.30 -21.60
CA TYR A 270 13.03 17.82 -20.27
C TYR A 270 13.02 16.30 -20.21
N LYS A 271 14.05 15.71 -19.58
CA LYS A 271 14.13 14.28 -19.36
C LYS A 271 13.46 13.88 -18.07
N ILE A 272 12.53 12.93 -18.15
CA ILE A 272 11.91 12.30 -16.99
C ILE A 272 12.71 11.04 -16.63
N VAL A 273 13.00 10.85 -15.35
CA VAL A 273 13.62 9.65 -14.81
C VAL A 273 12.53 8.75 -14.23
N SER A 274 12.36 7.57 -14.80
CA SER A 274 11.41 6.57 -14.33
C SER A 274 11.78 5.20 -14.90
N ASP A 275 11.69 4.14 -14.09
CA ASP A 275 11.94 2.77 -14.54
C ASP A 275 10.94 2.33 -15.64
N GLU A 276 9.71 2.81 -15.59
CA GLU A 276 8.66 2.50 -16.58
C GLU A 276 8.80 3.28 -17.89
N ALA A 277 9.41 4.47 -17.88
CA ALA A 277 9.59 5.28 -19.09
C ALA A 277 10.61 4.68 -20.06
N PHE A 278 11.53 3.85 -19.56
CA PHE A 278 12.64 3.26 -20.33
C PHE A 278 12.45 1.77 -20.62
N ARG A 279 11.28 1.21 -20.36
CA ARG A 279 11.00 -0.18 -20.70
C ARG A 279 10.95 -0.35 -22.22
N LEU A 280 11.64 -1.38 -22.70
CA LEU A 280 11.69 -1.69 -24.15
C LEU A 280 10.30 -2.01 -24.73
N ASP A 281 9.43 -2.65 -23.95
CA ASP A 281 8.06 -2.95 -24.33
C ASP A 281 7.11 -1.72 -24.38
N ALA A 282 7.56 -0.57 -23.91
CA ALA A 282 6.86 0.71 -24.09
C ALA A 282 7.08 1.31 -25.50
N SER A 283 8.07 0.83 -26.26
CA SER A 283 8.34 1.30 -27.62
C SER A 283 7.42 0.61 -28.63
N LEU A 284 6.69 1.42 -29.40
CA LEU A 284 5.80 0.92 -30.46
C LEU A 284 6.58 0.10 -31.52
N ALA A 285 7.82 0.50 -31.81
CA ALA A 285 8.70 -0.19 -32.75
C ALA A 285 9.05 -1.61 -32.29
N ILE A 286 9.25 -1.81 -30.98
CA ILE A 286 9.55 -3.14 -30.41
C ILE A 286 8.29 -4.00 -30.31
N CYS A 287 7.14 -3.40 -30.01
CA CYS A 287 5.87 -4.13 -29.99
C CYS A 287 5.42 -4.61 -31.40
N MET A 288 5.98 -4.06 -32.46
CA MET A 288 5.73 -4.45 -33.85
C MET A 288 6.71 -5.48 -34.41
N MET A 289 7.78 -5.81 -33.69
CA MET A 289 8.72 -6.88 -34.00
C MET A 289 8.30 -8.19 -33.37
#